data_d37d26a28268979e29a5b7e7f534817a
#
_entry.id   d37d26a28268979e29a5b7e7f534817a
#
_cell.length_a   1.000
_cell.length_b   1.000
_cell.length_c   1.000
_cell.angle_alpha   90.00
_cell.angle_beta   90.00
_cell.angle_gamma   90.00
#
_symmetry.space_group_name_H-M   'P 1'
#
loop_
_entity.id
_entity.type
_entity.pdbx_description
1 polymer ?
#
loop_
_entity_poly.entity_id
_entity_poly.type
_entity_poly.pdbx_seq_one_letter_code
_entity_poly.pdbx_strand_id
1 'polypeptide(L)'
;ERALGDISEAERDYYLERRYPAFGNLTPRDIASRAARTEIEAGRGVGPLKNSVYLDFRDAISRLGRAVIAERYGNLFEMYRDATGEDPYEEPMRIAPGAHFTMGGLWCDFNQMTSVPGLFVGGEAGNNYHGANRLGANSLLSACVDGWFTLPLAIPNYLAGLAGQPLLDVDAPEATEALDDVRGRIDHLVNNPGHTRPATFHRRLGEILYAGCGVSRSEEGLKRALEQVQELREEFWRDVRVTGTDDRLNQELEKAGRVADFLELAELMITDALDRQESCKAHF
;
A
#
# COMPACT_ATOMS: atom_id res chain seq x y z
N GLU A 1 18.26 25.08 -8.78
CA GLU A 1 16.95 24.68 -9.34
C GLU A 1 16.30 25.92 -9.90
N ARG A 2 15.97 25.92 -11.22
CA ARG A 2 15.16 26.98 -11.82
C ARG A 2 13.74 26.90 -11.28
N ALA A 3 13.14 28.04 -10.96
CA ALA A 3 11.71 28.07 -10.66
C ALA A 3 10.92 27.54 -11.87
N LEU A 4 9.87 26.78 -11.63
CA LEU A 4 9.05 26.17 -12.70
C LEU A 4 8.50 27.18 -13.72
N GLY A 5 8.27 28.42 -13.28
CA GLY A 5 7.88 29.53 -14.16
C GLY A 5 8.92 29.92 -15.21
N ASP A 6 10.19 29.60 -14.95
CA ASP A 6 11.32 29.94 -15.81
C ASP A 6 11.63 28.89 -16.89
N ILE A 7 10.91 27.75 -16.89
CA ILE A 7 11.10 26.67 -17.86
C ILE A 7 10.13 26.89 -19.02
N SER A 8 10.67 27.17 -20.18
CA SER A 8 9.86 27.33 -21.41
C SER A 8 9.20 25.99 -21.77
N GLU A 9 8.09 26.04 -22.50
CA GLU A 9 7.39 24.83 -22.96
C GLU A 9 8.30 23.92 -23.79
N ALA A 10 9.22 24.48 -24.56
CA ALA A 10 10.19 23.73 -25.35
C ALA A 10 11.23 22.95 -24.50
N GLU A 11 11.44 23.37 -23.26
CA GLU A 11 12.35 22.70 -22.31
C GLU A 11 11.66 21.64 -21.46
N ARG A 12 10.32 21.50 -21.55
CA ARG A 12 9.57 20.50 -20.79
C ARG A 12 9.62 19.16 -21.49
N ASP A 13 9.93 18.11 -20.74
CA ASP A 13 9.89 16.74 -21.26
C ASP A 13 8.54 16.08 -20.94
N TYR A 14 7.66 16.07 -21.93
CA TYR A 14 6.41 15.32 -21.89
C TYR A 14 6.71 13.86 -22.21
N TYR A 15 7.31 13.16 -21.26
CA TYR A 15 7.87 11.81 -21.45
C TYR A 15 6.82 10.76 -21.85
N LEU A 16 5.55 10.88 -21.45
CA LEU A 16 4.48 9.98 -21.86
C LEU A 16 4.14 10.16 -23.33
N GLU A 17 3.99 11.39 -23.78
CA GLU A 17 3.75 11.74 -25.19
C GLU A 17 4.90 11.30 -26.09
N ARG A 18 6.14 11.45 -25.61
CA ARG A 18 7.33 11.03 -26.35
C ARG A 18 7.45 9.52 -26.44
N ARG A 19 7.16 8.79 -25.36
CA ARG A 19 7.28 7.32 -25.29
C ARG A 19 6.09 6.59 -25.91
N TYR A 20 4.89 7.18 -25.74
CA TYR A 20 3.62 6.57 -26.13
C TYR A 20 2.76 7.55 -26.96
N PRO A 21 3.21 7.95 -28.16
CA PRO A 21 2.58 9.04 -28.93
C PRO A 21 1.11 8.76 -29.30
N ALA A 22 0.69 7.49 -29.34
CA ALA A 22 -0.69 7.14 -29.64
C ALA A 22 -1.66 7.43 -28.46
N PHE A 23 -1.16 7.49 -27.23
CA PHE A 23 -1.97 7.66 -26.02
C PHE A 23 -1.58 8.91 -25.22
N GLY A 24 -0.31 9.30 -25.26
CA GLY A 24 0.21 10.44 -24.49
C GLY A 24 -0.13 10.33 -23.01
N ASN A 25 -0.69 11.40 -22.45
CA ASN A 25 -1.12 11.47 -21.07
C ASN A 25 -2.35 10.57 -20.75
N LEU A 26 -2.97 9.94 -21.74
CA LEU A 26 -4.03 8.93 -21.58
C LEU A 26 -3.48 7.50 -21.52
N THR A 27 -2.17 7.33 -21.50
CA THR A 27 -1.52 6.04 -21.31
C THR A 27 -2.05 5.34 -20.05
N PRO A 28 -2.35 4.02 -20.11
CA PRO A 28 -2.84 3.28 -18.96
C PRO A 28 -1.97 3.50 -17.72
N ARG A 29 -2.61 3.68 -16.57
CA ARG A 29 -1.98 4.14 -15.32
C ARG A 29 -0.80 3.27 -14.85
N ASP A 30 -0.84 1.98 -15.09
CA ASP A 30 0.26 1.06 -14.76
C ASP A 30 1.50 1.32 -15.63
N ILE A 31 1.31 1.59 -16.92
CA ILE A 31 2.38 1.97 -17.84
C ILE A 31 2.90 3.38 -17.48
N ALA A 32 2.00 4.33 -17.22
CA ALA A 32 2.37 5.68 -16.82
C ALA A 32 3.16 5.71 -15.51
N SER A 33 2.77 4.90 -14.51
CA SER A 33 3.49 4.79 -13.24
C SER A 33 4.90 4.21 -13.41
N ARG A 34 5.08 3.19 -14.26
CA ARG A 34 6.41 2.65 -14.57
C ARG A 34 7.25 3.65 -15.34
N ALA A 35 6.67 4.36 -16.30
CA ALA A 35 7.37 5.41 -17.03
C ALA A 35 7.84 6.52 -16.09
N ALA A 36 6.98 6.97 -15.17
CA ALA A 36 7.36 7.94 -14.13
C ALA A 36 8.50 7.42 -13.25
N ARG A 37 8.44 6.16 -12.81
CA ARG A 37 9.52 5.54 -12.04
C ARG A 37 10.84 5.51 -12.82
N THR A 38 10.81 5.20 -14.11
CA THR A 38 11.99 5.25 -14.97
C THR A 38 12.60 6.64 -15.04
N GLU A 39 11.79 7.70 -15.13
CA GLU A 39 12.28 9.09 -15.13
C GLU A 39 12.94 9.44 -13.79
N ILE A 40 12.33 9.00 -12.69
CA ILE A 40 12.86 9.22 -11.33
C ILE A 40 14.21 8.51 -11.17
N GLU A 41 14.32 7.25 -11.55
CA GLU A 41 15.55 6.45 -11.48
C GLU A 41 16.67 6.97 -12.39
N ALA A 42 16.30 7.58 -13.52
CA ALA A 42 17.24 8.27 -14.40
C ALA A 42 17.71 9.64 -13.86
N GLY A 43 17.35 10.00 -12.63
CA GLY A 43 17.76 11.24 -11.97
C GLY A 43 16.96 12.48 -12.40
N ARG A 44 15.87 12.31 -13.16
CA ARG A 44 14.98 13.39 -13.58
C ARG A 44 13.80 13.63 -12.65
N GLY A 45 13.80 12.96 -11.50
CA GLY A 45 12.81 13.15 -10.46
C GLY A 45 12.81 14.58 -9.90
N VAL A 46 11.63 15.09 -9.55
CA VAL A 46 11.40 16.42 -9.02
C VAL A 46 10.99 16.41 -7.54
N GLY A 47 10.92 17.57 -6.93
CA GLY A 47 10.59 17.75 -5.52
C GLY A 47 11.78 17.52 -4.58
N PRO A 48 11.60 17.77 -3.27
CA PRO A 48 12.68 17.71 -2.28
C PRO A 48 13.37 16.34 -2.21
N LEU A 49 12.61 15.26 -2.39
CA LEU A 49 13.11 13.89 -2.36
C LEU A 49 13.48 13.36 -3.75
N LYS A 50 13.32 14.14 -4.81
CA LYS A 50 13.56 13.74 -6.20
C LYS A 50 12.87 12.44 -6.61
N ASN A 51 11.73 12.12 -6.01
CA ASN A 51 10.95 10.90 -6.21
C ASN A 51 9.60 11.14 -6.89
N SER A 52 9.40 12.31 -7.49
CA SER A 52 8.15 12.74 -8.09
C SER A 52 8.33 13.14 -9.55
N VAL A 53 7.23 13.27 -10.27
CA VAL A 53 7.12 13.88 -11.59
C VAL A 53 6.04 14.94 -11.53
N TYR A 54 5.98 15.83 -12.53
CA TYR A 54 4.95 16.85 -12.58
C TYR A 54 3.69 16.38 -13.30
N LEU A 55 2.52 16.72 -12.72
CA LEU A 55 1.22 16.70 -13.38
C LEU A 55 0.83 18.16 -13.66
N ASP A 56 0.92 18.55 -14.92
CA ASP A 56 0.78 19.95 -15.37
C ASP A 56 -0.58 20.19 -16.02
N PHE A 57 -1.38 21.06 -15.43
CA PHE A 57 -2.68 21.48 -15.95
C PHE A 57 -2.66 22.84 -16.64
N ARG A 58 -1.52 23.55 -16.69
CA ARG A 58 -1.45 24.94 -17.21
C ARG A 58 -1.95 25.07 -18.64
N ASP A 59 -1.58 24.13 -19.51
CA ASP A 59 -2.07 24.11 -20.90
C ASP A 59 -3.59 23.87 -20.94
N ALA A 60 -4.09 22.92 -20.17
CA ALA A 60 -5.52 22.65 -20.08
C ALA A 60 -6.31 23.82 -19.51
N ILE A 61 -5.77 24.52 -18.50
CA ILE A 61 -6.37 25.74 -17.93
C ILE A 61 -6.40 26.85 -18.95
N SER A 62 -5.31 27.05 -19.70
CA SER A 62 -5.24 28.07 -20.78
C SER A 62 -6.25 27.79 -21.88
N ARG A 63 -6.41 26.54 -22.30
CA ARG A 63 -7.26 26.14 -23.41
C ARG A 63 -8.74 26.03 -23.05
N LEU A 64 -9.07 25.50 -21.88
CA LEU A 64 -10.46 25.21 -21.48
C LEU A 64 -11.03 26.24 -20.50
N GLY A 65 -10.17 27.02 -19.87
CA GLY A 65 -10.53 28.01 -18.85
C GLY A 65 -10.58 27.37 -17.43
N ARG A 66 -10.26 28.21 -16.44
CA ARG A 66 -10.24 27.84 -15.02
C ARG A 66 -11.57 27.25 -14.52
N ALA A 67 -12.71 27.79 -14.99
CA ALA A 67 -14.03 27.32 -14.55
C ALA A 67 -14.30 25.85 -14.91
N VAL A 68 -13.95 25.42 -16.12
CA VAL A 68 -14.12 24.05 -16.58
C VAL A 68 -13.21 23.10 -15.79
N ILE A 69 -11.99 23.51 -15.51
CA ILE A 69 -11.05 22.71 -14.70
C ILE A 69 -11.54 22.63 -13.26
N ALA A 70 -12.04 23.73 -12.69
CA ALA A 70 -12.59 23.73 -11.33
C ALA A 70 -13.81 22.81 -11.19
N GLU A 71 -14.70 22.79 -12.18
CA GLU A 71 -15.86 21.88 -12.17
C GLU A 71 -15.43 20.41 -12.18
N ARG A 72 -14.36 20.06 -12.92
CA ARG A 72 -13.92 18.67 -13.09
C ARG A 72 -12.96 18.18 -12.00
N TYR A 73 -12.05 19.05 -11.56
CA TYR A 73 -10.91 18.69 -10.73
C TYR A 73 -10.72 19.58 -9.49
N GLY A 74 -11.66 20.50 -9.22
CA GLY A 74 -11.52 21.49 -8.16
C GLY A 74 -11.26 20.87 -6.79
N ASN A 75 -11.95 19.77 -6.46
CA ASN A 75 -11.76 19.03 -5.22
C ASN A 75 -10.33 18.45 -5.11
N LEU A 76 -9.78 17.92 -6.20
CA LEU A 76 -8.41 17.41 -6.22
C LEU A 76 -7.39 18.53 -5.99
N PHE A 77 -7.60 19.68 -6.62
CA PHE A 77 -6.74 20.85 -6.48
C PHE A 77 -6.80 21.43 -5.05
N GLU A 78 -7.99 21.46 -4.46
CA GLU A 78 -8.18 21.88 -3.07
C GLU A 78 -7.44 20.94 -2.11
N MET A 79 -7.62 19.63 -2.25
CA MET A 79 -6.90 18.63 -1.42
C MET A 79 -5.38 18.75 -1.56
N TYR A 80 -4.87 18.97 -2.78
CA TYR A 80 -3.44 19.15 -2.99
C TYR A 80 -2.92 20.44 -2.34
N ARG A 81 -3.63 21.54 -2.51
CA ARG A 81 -3.30 22.83 -1.89
C ARG A 81 -3.32 22.73 -0.36
N ASP A 82 -4.31 22.07 0.22
CA ASP A 82 -4.42 21.89 1.67
C ASP A 82 -3.27 21.04 2.23
N ALA A 83 -2.79 20.07 1.44
CA ALA A 83 -1.69 19.21 1.83
C ALA A 83 -0.30 19.85 1.65
N THR A 84 -0.12 20.69 0.63
CA THR A 84 1.20 21.18 0.22
C THR A 84 1.40 22.68 0.37
N GLY A 85 0.31 23.45 0.40
CA GLY A 85 0.32 24.91 0.31
C GLY A 85 0.51 25.47 -1.11
N GLU A 86 0.65 24.60 -2.13
CA GLU A 86 0.87 24.96 -3.53
C GLU A 86 -0.47 25.02 -4.29
N ASP A 87 -0.68 26.03 -5.16
CA ASP A 87 -1.91 26.16 -5.95
C ASP A 87 -1.75 25.48 -7.33
N PRO A 88 -2.47 24.38 -7.62
CA PRO A 88 -2.40 23.69 -8.91
C PRO A 88 -2.89 24.51 -10.10
N TYR A 89 -3.57 25.62 -9.88
CA TYR A 89 -3.93 26.56 -10.94
C TYR A 89 -2.76 27.43 -11.42
N GLU A 90 -1.74 27.58 -10.56
CA GLU A 90 -0.58 28.44 -10.83
C GLU A 90 0.66 27.62 -11.18
N GLU A 91 0.84 26.47 -10.54
CA GLU A 91 2.00 25.62 -10.72
C GLU A 91 1.64 24.11 -10.79
N PRO A 92 2.45 23.28 -11.49
CA PRO A 92 2.19 21.87 -11.63
C PRO A 92 2.25 21.12 -10.30
N MET A 93 1.32 20.17 -10.11
CA MET A 93 1.34 19.26 -8.96
C MET A 93 2.50 18.27 -9.06
N ARG A 94 3.12 17.97 -7.93
CA ARG A 94 4.08 16.87 -7.80
C ARG A 94 3.33 15.59 -7.48
N ILE A 95 3.53 14.59 -8.30
CA ILE A 95 2.95 13.25 -8.10
C ILE A 95 4.05 12.19 -8.12
N ALA A 96 3.88 11.16 -7.33
CA ALA A 96 4.80 10.01 -7.28
C ALA A 96 4.05 8.71 -7.57
N PRO A 97 4.66 7.75 -8.27
CA PRO A 97 4.14 6.39 -8.34
C PRO A 97 4.10 5.80 -6.94
N GLY A 98 2.97 5.24 -6.56
CA GLY A 98 2.79 4.64 -5.23
C GLY A 98 1.92 3.39 -5.30
N ALA A 99 2.07 2.51 -4.31
CA ALA A 99 1.17 1.39 -4.12
C ALA A 99 -0.23 1.93 -3.80
N HIS A 100 -1.23 1.38 -4.48
CA HIS A 100 -2.64 1.77 -4.31
C HIS A 100 -3.52 0.59 -3.92
N PHE A 101 -3.21 -0.60 -4.41
CA PHE A 101 -3.98 -1.81 -4.17
C PHE A 101 -3.07 -3.03 -4.30
N THR A 102 -3.16 -3.95 -3.35
CA THR A 102 -2.43 -5.22 -3.37
C THR A 102 -3.26 -6.26 -4.14
N MET A 103 -2.73 -6.74 -5.27
CA MET A 103 -3.31 -7.88 -5.97
C MET A 103 -2.62 -9.15 -5.47
N GLY A 104 -3.39 -9.98 -4.84
CA GLY A 104 -2.91 -11.15 -4.12
C GLY A 104 -3.53 -11.17 -2.72
N GLY A 105 -3.03 -11.99 -1.84
CA GLY A 105 -3.53 -12.10 -0.48
C GLY A 105 -3.79 -13.55 -0.08
N LEU A 106 -4.67 -13.76 0.88
CA LEU A 106 -5.03 -15.08 1.36
C LEU A 106 -5.77 -15.86 0.27
N TRP A 107 -5.33 -17.09 0.04
CA TRP A 107 -6.09 -18.01 -0.80
C TRP A 107 -7.45 -18.30 -0.16
N CYS A 108 -8.50 -18.31 -0.97
CA CYS A 108 -9.84 -18.70 -0.53
C CYS A 108 -10.61 -19.40 -1.65
N ASP A 109 -11.62 -20.15 -1.26
CA ASP A 109 -12.55 -20.82 -2.18
C ASP A 109 -13.65 -19.88 -2.67
N PHE A 110 -14.62 -20.39 -3.43
CA PHE A 110 -15.76 -19.62 -3.93
C PHE A 110 -16.68 -19.08 -2.83
N ASN A 111 -16.62 -19.64 -1.62
CA ASN A 111 -17.37 -19.18 -0.46
C ASN A 111 -16.54 -18.16 0.38
N GLN A 112 -15.39 -17.75 -0.11
CA GLN A 112 -14.45 -16.87 0.59
C GLN A 112 -13.84 -17.49 1.86
N MET A 113 -13.90 -18.82 2.01
CA MET A 113 -13.24 -19.49 3.12
C MET A 113 -11.80 -19.81 2.73
N THR A 114 -10.86 -19.52 3.63
CA THR A 114 -9.43 -19.79 3.46
C THR A 114 -9.13 -21.27 3.64
N SER A 115 -7.84 -21.65 3.56
CA SER A 115 -7.39 -23.00 3.92
C SER A 115 -7.56 -23.35 5.40
N VAL A 116 -7.82 -22.35 6.24
CA VAL A 116 -8.14 -22.53 7.67
C VAL A 116 -9.66 -22.55 7.81
N PRO A 117 -10.26 -23.70 8.24
CA PRO A 117 -11.71 -23.80 8.38
C PRO A 117 -12.28 -22.76 9.34
N GLY A 118 -13.32 -22.03 8.90
CA GLY A 118 -13.95 -20.98 9.69
C GLY A 118 -13.29 -19.59 9.55
N LEU A 119 -12.14 -19.50 8.90
CA LEU A 119 -11.52 -18.22 8.56
C LEU A 119 -11.94 -17.80 7.16
N PHE A 120 -12.68 -16.70 7.07
CA PHE A 120 -13.15 -16.12 5.83
C PHE A 120 -12.40 -14.84 5.50
N VAL A 121 -12.26 -14.55 4.20
CA VAL A 121 -11.59 -13.35 3.71
C VAL A 121 -12.43 -12.68 2.62
N GLY A 122 -12.46 -11.37 2.58
CA GLY A 122 -13.16 -10.62 1.54
C GLY A 122 -12.41 -9.37 1.10
N GLY A 123 -12.71 -8.88 -0.10
CA GLY A 123 -12.10 -7.69 -0.67
C GLY A 123 -10.61 -7.85 -0.97
N GLU A 124 -9.84 -6.83 -0.64
CA GLU A 124 -8.41 -6.75 -0.98
C GLU A 124 -7.54 -7.81 -0.28
N ALA A 125 -7.97 -8.31 0.87
CA ALA A 125 -7.23 -9.34 1.60
C ALA A 125 -7.27 -10.73 0.93
N GLY A 126 -8.23 -10.96 0.01
CA GLY A 126 -8.36 -12.19 -0.76
C GLY A 126 -7.69 -12.13 -2.14
N ASN A 127 -7.19 -13.26 -2.62
CA ASN A 127 -6.41 -13.31 -3.87
C ASN A 127 -7.22 -13.56 -5.16
N ASN A 128 -8.54 -13.74 -5.10
CA ASN A 128 -9.29 -14.46 -6.12
C ASN A 128 -9.68 -13.71 -7.40
N TYR A 129 -9.73 -12.36 -7.40
CA TYR A 129 -10.48 -11.68 -8.46
C TYR A 129 -9.66 -10.96 -9.52
N HIS A 130 -8.45 -10.57 -9.20
CA HIS A 130 -7.80 -9.52 -9.95
C HIS A 130 -6.58 -9.97 -10.74
N GLY A 131 -6.09 -11.18 -10.51
CA GLY A 131 -4.84 -11.66 -11.10
C GLY A 131 -3.72 -10.64 -10.85
N ALA A 132 -2.90 -10.40 -11.84
CA ALA A 132 -1.80 -9.47 -11.71
C ALA A 132 -2.17 -8.00 -11.97
N ASN A 133 -3.40 -7.70 -12.42
CA ASN A 133 -3.79 -6.33 -12.75
C ASN A 133 -5.29 -6.08 -12.58
N ARG A 134 -5.64 -5.46 -11.48
CA ARG A 134 -7.01 -5.07 -11.19
C ARG A 134 -7.52 -3.98 -12.14
N LEU A 135 -8.69 -4.16 -12.70
CA LEU A 135 -9.38 -3.12 -13.48
C LEU A 135 -9.85 -1.98 -12.58
N GLY A 136 -9.99 -0.79 -13.17
CA GLY A 136 -10.50 0.38 -12.47
C GLY A 136 -11.87 0.13 -11.82
N ALA A 137 -12.10 0.70 -10.64
CA ALA A 137 -13.29 0.57 -9.79
C ALA A 137 -13.57 -0.83 -9.21
N ASN A 138 -12.97 -1.91 -9.71
CA ASN A 138 -13.28 -3.27 -9.29
C ASN A 138 -12.85 -3.61 -7.85
N SER A 139 -12.00 -2.83 -7.21
CA SER A 139 -11.66 -3.06 -5.79
C SER A 139 -12.85 -2.87 -4.86
N LEU A 140 -13.56 -1.76 -5.01
CA LEU A 140 -14.78 -1.51 -4.23
C LEU A 140 -15.90 -2.46 -4.63
N LEU A 141 -16.04 -2.76 -5.94
CA LEU A 141 -17.04 -3.69 -6.42
C LEU A 141 -16.84 -5.08 -5.79
N SER A 142 -15.64 -5.65 -5.82
CA SER A 142 -15.35 -6.96 -5.21
C SER A 142 -15.60 -6.94 -3.70
N ALA A 143 -15.11 -5.92 -2.99
CA ALA A 143 -15.33 -5.80 -1.56
C ALA A 143 -16.81 -5.71 -1.18
N CYS A 144 -17.60 -4.98 -1.97
CA CYS A 144 -19.06 -4.89 -1.77
C CYS A 144 -19.75 -6.22 -2.08
N VAL A 145 -19.35 -6.93 -3.14
CA VAL A 145 -19.91 -8.25 -3.50
C VAL A 145 -19.62 -9.26 -2.40
N ASP A 146 -18.38 -9.31 -1.93
CA ASP A 146 -17.97 -10.23 -0.86
C ASP A 146 -18.73 -9.95 0.43
N GLY A 147 -18.71 -8.68 0.89
CA GLY A 147 -19.32 -8.30 2.16
C GLY A 147 -20.84 -8.27 2.15
N TRP A 148 -21.47 -8.08 1.00
CA TRP A 148 -22.93 -7.94 0.91
C TRP A 148 -23.64 -9.20 0.45
N PHE A 149 -23.03 -9.99 -0.42
CA PHE A 149 -23.66 -11.16 -1.00
C PHE A 149 -22.99 -12.48 -0.58
N THR A 150 -21.67 -12.60 -0.73
CA THR A 150 -20.99 -13.88 -0.56
C THR A 150 -20.88 -14.27 0.92
N LEU A 151 -20.25 -13.43 1.74
CA LEU A 151 -20.01 -13.72 3.16
C LEU A 151 -21.31 -13.89 3.99
N PRO A 152 -22.36 -13.06 3.79
CA PRO A 152 -23.62 -13.25 4.51
C PRO A 152 -24.35 -14.57 4.23
N LEU A 153 -24.02 -15.25 3.14
CA LEU A 153 -24.54 -16.58 2.82
C LEU A 153 -23.56 -17.68 3.24
N ALA A 154 -22.28 -17.48 2.98
CA ALA A 154 -21.25 -18.50 3.23
C ALA A 154 -21.04 -18.79 4.72
N ILE A 155 -20.97 -17.74 5.55
CA ILE A 155 -20.75 -17.88 7.00
C ILE A 155 -21.90 -18.62 7.69
N PRO A 156 -23.18 -18.25 7.51
CA PRO A 156 -24.30 -19.00 8.08
C PRO A 156 -24.37 -20.46 7.60
N ASN A 157 -24.08 -20.73 6.32
CA ASN A 157 -24.04 -22.09 5.80
C ASN A 157 -22.96 -22.93 6.45
N TYR A 158 -21.79 -22.37 6.67
CA TYR A 158 -20.71 -23.03 7.43
C TYR A 158 -21.14 -23.31 8.86
N LEU A 159 -21.68 -22.32 9.56
CA LEU A 159 -22.13 -22.46 10.94
C LEU A 159 -23.30 -23.45 11.08
N ALA A 160 -24.19 -23.54 10.09
CA ALA A 160 -25.27 -24.52 10.10
C ALA A 160 -24.75 -25.97 10.09
N GLY A 161 -23.63 -26.23 9.43
CA GLY A 161 -22.93 -27.51 9.47
C GLY A 161 -22.32 -27.87 10.83
N LEU A 162 -22.12 -26.90 11.70
CA LEU A 162 -21.60 -27.05 13.05
C LEU A 162 -22.70 -27.09 14.12
N ALA A 163 -23.98 -26.96 13.74
CA ALA A 163 -25.10 -26.92 14.68
C ALA A 163 -25.13 -28.20 15.54
N GLY A 164 -25.20 -28.01 16.85
CA GLY A 164 -25.18 -29.12 17.82
C GLY A 164 -23.81 -29.70 18.15
N GLN A 165 -22.74 -29.20 17.53
CA GLN A 165 -21.37 -29.53 17.96
C GLN A 165 -20.99 -28.72 19.20
N PRO A 166 -20.17 -29.29 20.12
CA PRO A 166 -19.66 -28.54 21.24
C PRO A 166 -18.81 -27.38 20.73
N LEU A 167 -19.03 -26.18 21.28
CA LEU A 167 -18.15 -25.03 21.04
C LEU A 167 -16.84 -25.24 21.79
N LEU A 168 -15.77 -24.60 21.31
CA LEU A 168 -14.52 -24.51 22.07
C LEU A 168 -14.79 -23.83 23.41
N ASP A 169 -14.39 -24.47 24.50
CA ASP A 169 -14.46 -23.85 25.82
C ASP A 169 -13.45 -22.71 25.88
N VAL A 170 -13.89 -21.56 26.42
CA VAL A 170 -13.02 -20.38 26.61
C VAL A 170 -11.87 -20.67 27.58
N ASP A 171 -12.03 -21.67 28.46
CA ASP A 171 -11.03 -22.11 29.40
C ASP A 171 -10.18 -23.30 28.85
N ALA A 172 -10.37 -23.67 27.57
CA ALA A 172 -9.55 -24.71 26.96
C ALA A 172 -8.06 -24.29 26.93
N PRO A 173 -7.15 -25.25 27.08
CA PRO A 173 -5.71 -24.98 27.07
C PRO A 173 -5.26 -24.20 25.86
N GLU A 174 -5.80 -24.50 24.67
CA GLU A 174 -5.47 -23.81 23.41
C GLU A 174 -5.92 -22.35 23.41
N ALA A 175 -7.07 -22.03 24.01
CA ALA A 175 -7.56 -20.67 24.14
C ALA A 175 -6.72 -19.88 25.15
N THR A 176 -6.31 -20.52 26.24
CA THR A 176 -5.42 -19.93 27.25
C THR A 176 -4.04 -19.63 26.66
N GLU A 177 -3.44 -20.58 25.94
CA GLU A 177 -2.15 -20.40 25.27
C GLU A 177 -2.19 -19.21 24.28
N ALA A 178 -3.20 -19.15 23.41
CA ALA A 178 -3.35 -18.05 22.47
C ALA A 178 -3.51 -16.69 23.17
N LEU A 179 -4.24 -16.66 24.29
CA LEU A 179 -4.40 -15.43 25.08
C LEU A 179 -3.09 -15.01 25.75
N ASP A 180 -2.33 -15.95 26.28
CA ASP A 180 -1.04 -15.68 26.92
C ASP A 180 0.01 -15.20 25.90
N ASP A 181 0.01 -15.74 24.69
CA ASP A 181 0.86 -15.26 23.59
C ASP A 181 0.54 -13.80 23.25
N VAL A 182 -0.74 -13.47 23.10
CA VAL A 182 -1.15 -12.08 22.79
C VAL A 182 -0.78 -11.14 23.94
N ARG A 183 -1.02 -11.54 25.19
CA ARG A 183 -0.63 -10.74 26.37
C ARG A 183 0.89 -10.55 26.44
N GLY A 184 1.66 -11.60 26.21
CA GLY A 184 3.12 -11.52 26.18
C GLY A 184 3.65 -10.55 25.15
N ARG A 185 3.05 -10.52 23.95
CA ARG A 185 3.38 -9.53 22.91
C ARG A 185 3.04 -8.10 23.34
N ILE A 186 1.86 -7.89 23.93
CA ILE A 186 1.44 -6.57 24.42
C ILE A 186 2.36 -6.09 25.55
N ASP A 187 2.62 -6.96 26.54
CA ASP A 187 3.51 -6.67 27.66
C ASP A 187 4.91 -6.29 27.20
N HIS A 188 5.43 -7.02 26.20
CA HIS A 188 6.72 -6.70 25.62
C HIS A 188 6.72 -5.31 24.99
N LEU A 189 5.73 -4.97 24.14
CA LEU A 189 5.65 -3.69 23.47
C LEU A 189 5.50 -2.51 24.45
N VAL A 190 4.69 -2.66 25.49
CA VAL A 190 4.45 -1.60 26.50
C VAL A 190 5.66 -1.38 27.40
N ASN A 191 6.35 -2.46 27.78
CA ASN A 191 7.44 -2.41 28.75
C ASN A 191 8.85 -2.35 28.10
N ASN A 192 8.94 -2.40 26.78
CA ASN A 192 10.23 -2.34 26.10
C ASN A 192 10.93 -1.00 26.38
N PRO A 193 12.20 -1.02 26.85
CA PRO A 193 12.96 0.18 27.17
C PRO A 193 13.52 0.90 25.93
N GLY A 194 13.03 0.59 24.74
CA GLY A 194 13.49 1.14 23.48
C GLY A 194 13.36 2.65 23.35
N HIS A 195 13.91 3.20 22.27
CA HIS A 195 14.00 4.65 22.03
C HIS A 195 13.24 5.07 20.77
N THR A 196 13.01 4.16 19.82
CA THR A 196 12.48 4.46 18.49
C THR A 196 10.97 4.24 18.41
N ARG A 197 10.25 5.28 17.98
CA ARG A 197 8.78 5.21 17.88
C ARG A 197 8.31 4.28 16.74
N PRO A 198 7.14 3.63 16.86
CA PRO A 198 6.56 2.78 15.82
C PRO A 198 6.47 3.45 14.45
N ALA A 199 6.12 4.75 14.41
CA ALA A 199 6.03 5.51 13.17
C ALA A 199 7.36 5.62 12.40
N THR A 200 8.49 5.58 13.09
CA THR A 200 9.82 5.58 12.46
C THR A 200 10.09 4.25 11.78
N PHE A 201 9.80 3.15 12.44
CA PHE A 201 9.90 1.81 11.86
C PHE A 201 8.98 1.64 10.65
N HIS A 202 7.73 2.10 10.75
CA HIS A 202 6.79 2.06 9.63
C HIS A 202 7.32 2.82 8.40
N ARG A 203 7.89 4.01 8.60
CA ARG A 203 8.48 4.80 7.50
C ARG A 203 9.67 4.08 6.87
N ARG A 204 10.59 3.58 7.68
CA ARG A 204 11.76 2.84 7.20
C ARG A 204 11.36 1.58 6.43
N LEU A 205 10.37 0.83 6.92
CA LEU A 205 9.81 -0.31 6.22
C LEU A 205 9.22 0.09 4.86
N GLY A 206 8.46 1.20 4.81
CA GLY A 206 7.91 1.74 3.58
C GLY A 206 8.99 2.12 2.56
N GLU A 207 10.10 2.72 3.01
CA GLU A 207 11.24 3.07 2.16
C GLU A 207 11.92 1.82 1.58
N ILE A 208 12.15 0.80 2.38
CA ILE A 208 12.72 -0.49 1.95
C ILE A 208 11.82 -1.14 0.90
N LEU A 209 10.53 -1.27 1.18
CA LEU A 209 9.58 -1.89 0.25
C LEU A 209 9.42 -1.07 -1.04
N TYR A 210 9.35 0.26 -0.94
CA TYR A 210 9.24 1.12 -2.12
C TYR A 210 10.45 0.98 -3.03
N ALA A 211 11.64 0.87 -2.46
CA ALA A 211 12.89 0.74 -3.23
C ALA A 211 13.06 -0.66 -3.83
N GLY A 212 12.82 -1.72 -3.07
CA GLY A 212 13.16 -3.09 -3.46
C GLY A 212 11.99 -3.95 -3.95
N CYS A 213 10.77 -3.73 -3.43
CA CYS A 213 9.58 -4.55 -3.76
C CYS A 213 8.42 -3.73 -4.37
N GLY A 214 8.71 -2.49 -4.82
CA GLY A 214 7.73 -1.55 -5.34
C GLY A 214 7.38 -1.75 -6.82
N VAL A 215 7.33 -0.63 -7.56
CA VAL A 215 6.85 -0.57 -8.95
C VAL A 215 7.84 -1.20 -9.95
N SER A 216 9.13 -1.25 -9.61
CA SER A 216 10.19 -1.85 -10.42
C SER A 216 11.00 -2.79 -9.54
N ARG A 217 10.98 -4.07 -9.86
CA ARG A 217 11.62 -5.13 -9.06
C ARG A 217 12.80 -5.72 -9.81
N SER A 218 13.83 -6.11 -9.07
CA SER A 218 14.93 -6.93 -9.55
C SER A 218 15.31 -7.96 -8.48
N GLU A 219 15.88 -9.08 -8.87
CA GLU A 219 16.30 -10.11 -7.92
C GLU A 219 17.26 -9.57 -6.86
N GLU A 220 18.25 -8.76 -7.26
CA GLU A 220 19.20 -8.13 -6.34
C GLU A 220 18.52 -7.14 -5.39
N GLY A 221 17.55 -6.35 -5.90
CA GLY A 221 16.78 -5.41 -5.10
C GLY A 221 15.91 -6.12 -4.07
N LEU A 222 15.26 -7.20 -4.45
CA LEU A 222 14.45 -8.03 -3.56
C LEU A 222 15.30 -8.71 -2.48
N LYS A 223 16.46 -9.28 -2.83
CA LYS A 223 17.37 -9.90 -1.84
C LYS A 223 17.84 -8.89 -0.80
N ARG A 224 18.28 -7.71 -1.23
CA ARG A 224 18.66 -6.62 -0.30
C ARG A 224 17.49 -6.16 0.58
N ALA A 225 16.30 -6.03 0.00
CA ALA A 225 15.11 -5.65 0.76
C ALA A 225 14.75 -6.70 1.82
N LEU A 226 14.90 -7.99 1.50
CA LEU A 226 14.67 -9.08 2.46
C LEU A 226 15.62 -8.98 3.66
N GLU A 227 16.92 -8.83 3.41
CA GLU A 227 17.93 -8.65 4.46
C GLU A 227 17.59 -7.43 5.34
N GLN A 228 17.28 -6.29 4.71
CA GLN A 228 16.93 -5.06 5.42
C GLN A 228 15.65 -5.17 6.25
N VAL A 229 14.64 -5.90 5.77
CA VAL A 229 13.40 -6.14 6.53
C VAL A 229 13.68 -7.03 7.74
N GLN A 230 14.49 -8.07 7.60
CA GLN A 230 14.87 -8.94 8.70
C GLN A 230 15.65 -8.18 9.78
N GLU A 231 16.64 -7.38 9.39
CA GLU A 231 17.38 -6.51 10.30
C GLU A 231 16.47 -5.50 11.01
N LEU A 232 15.55 -4.88 10.24
CA LEU A 232 14.60 -3.91 10.78
C LEU A 232 13.63 -4.56 11.78
N ARG A 233 13.22 -5.82 11.55
CA ARG A 233 12.37 -6.59 12.46
C ARG A 233 13.09 -6.89 13.77
N GLU A 234 14.36 -7.30 13.72
CA GLU A 234 15.16 -7.52 14.92
C GLU A 234 15.36 -6.22 15.71
N GLU A 235 15.64 -5.12 15.01
CA GLU A 235 15.77 -3.81 15.63
C GLU A 235 14.45 -3.36 16.26
N PHE A 236 13.31 -3.58 15.58
CA PHE A 236 11.99 -3.24 16.08
C PHE A 236 11.72 -3.89 17.44
N TRP A 237 11.86 -5.21 17.55
CA TRP A 237 11.60 -5.92 18.82
C TRP A 237 12.56 -5.51 19.93
N ARG A 238 13.75 -5.08 19.61
CA ARG A 238 14.75 -4.62 20.59
C ARG A 238 14.55 -3.16 21.00
N ASP A 239 14.17 -2.28 20.09
CA ASP A 239 14.27 -0.82 20.29
C ASP A 239 12.94 -0.06 20.12
N VAL A 240 11.82 -0.74 19.84
CA VAL A 240 10.53 -0.05 19.75
C VAL A 240 10.14 0.54 21.11
N ARG A 241 9.67 1.79 21.08
CA ARG A 241 9.15 2.48 22.25
C ARG A 241 7.69 2.83 22.05
N VAL A 242 6.84 2.25 22.88
CA VAL A 242 5.44 2.62 23.03
C VAL A 242 5.30 3.55 24.22
N THR A 243 4.59 4.66 24.06
CA THR A 243 4.26 5.58 25.15
C THR A 243 2.85 5.29 25.65
N GLY A 244 2.61 5.48 26.95
CA GLY A 244 1.32 5.17 27.59
C GLY A 244 1.30 3.74 28.16
N THR A 245 0.10 3.28 28.46
CA THR A 245 -0.18 1.99 29.10
C THR A 245 -1.16 1.17 28.26
N ASP A 246 -1.42 -0.06 28.66
CA ASP A 246 -2.39 -0.98 28.02
C ASP A 246 -3.79 -0.93 28.65
N ASP A 247 -3.96 -0.18 29.75
CA ASP A 247 -5.23 -0.06 30.47
C ASP A 247 -6.26 0.88 29.78
N ARG A 248 -5.86 1.57 28.73
CA ARG A 248 -6.69 2.48 27.94
C ARG A 248 -6.40 2.33 26.45
N LEU A 249 -7.28 2.92 25.62
CA LEU A 249 -7.02 3.04 24.19
C LEU A 249 -5.68 3.77 23.96
N ASN A 250 -4.70 3.00 23.48
CA ASN A 250 -3.34 3.47 23.22
C ASN A 250 -3.02 3.35 21.73
N GLN A 251 -3.08 4.48 21.02
CA GLN A 251 -2.79 4.53 19.57
C GLN A 251 -1.34 4.17 19.23
N GLU A 252 -0.39 4.43 20.12
CA GLU A 252 1.01 4.04 19.87
C GLU A 252 1.19 2.52 19.99
N LEU A 253 0.48 1.88 20.93
CA LEU A 253 0.46 0.42 21.06
C LEU A 253 -0.20 -0.23 19.83
N GLU A 254 -1.34 0.31 19.38
CA GLU A 254 -2.00 -0.14 18.15
C GLU A 254 -1.06 -0.04 16.94
N LYS A 255 -0.39 1.08 16.76
CA LYS A 255 0.60 1.28 15.69
C LYS A 255 1.77 0.30 15.81
N ALA A 256 2.27 0.04 17.01
CA ALA A 256 3.36 -0.90 17.22
C ALA A 256 2.95 -2.33 16.82
N GLY A 257 1.75 -2.78 17.22
CA GLY A 257 1.21 -4.05 16.80
C GLY A 257 1.09 -4.18 15.28
N ARG A 258 0.54 -3.16 14.62
CA ARG A 258 0.45 -3.12 13.14
C ARG A 258 1.82 -3.15 12.45
N VAL A 259 2.81 -2.44 12.99
CA VAL A 259 4.17 -2.45 12.42
C VAL A 259 4.80 -3.84 12.56
N ALA A 260 4.59 -4.52 13.68
CA ALA A 260 5.03 -5.90 13.85
C ALA A 260 4.44 -6.82 12.75
N ASP A 261 3.13 -6.73 12.51
CA ASP A 261 2.45 -7.51 11.48
C ASP A 261 2.93 -7.11 10.06
N PHE A 262 3.18 -5.84 9.80
CA PHE A 262 3.70 -5.37 8.50
C PHE A 262 5.12 -5.84 8.22
N LEU A 263 5.96 -5.99 9.23
CA LEU A 263 7.31 -6.54 9.08
C LEU A 263 7.27 -8.02 8.65
N GLU A 264 6.38 -8.81 9.24
CA GLU A 264 6.16 -10.21 8.84
C GLU A 264 5.56 -10.30 7.43
N LEU A 265 4.53 -9.50 7.14
CA LEU A 265 3.92 -9.46 5.80
C LEU A 265 4.91 -9.02 4.73
N ALA A 266 5.79 -8.07 5.02
CA ALA A 266 6.82 -7.60 4.09
C ALA A 266 7.80 -8.70 3.72
N GLU A 267 8.23 -9.50 4.68
CA GLU A 267 9.10 -10.66 4.44
C GLU A 267 8.42 -11.69 3.53
N LEU A 268 7.15 -12.01 3.80
CA LEU A 268 6.35 -12.90 2.94
C LEU A 268 6.20 -12.36 1.52
N MET A 269 5.88 -11.07 1.36
CA MET A 269 5.73 -10.43 0.06
C MET A 269 7.02 -10.46 -0.75
N ILE A 270 8.17 -10.22 -0.12
CA ILE A 270 9.47 -10.22 -0.80
C ILE A 270 9.86 -11.66 -1.17
N THR A 271 9.64 -12.62 -0.29
CA THR A 271 9.93 -14.04 -0.53
C THR A 271 9.09 -14.58 -1.68
N ASP A 272 7.79 -14.28 -1.71
CA ASP A 272 6.89 -14.64 -2.81
C ASP A 272 7.33 -13.98 -4.13
N ALA A 273 7.76 -12.72 -4.07
CA ALA A 273 8.28 -12.03 -5.26
C ALA A 273 9.60 -12.64 -5.76
N LEU A 274 10.45 -13.18 -4.89
CA LEU A 274 11.69 -13.87 -5.28
C LEU A 274 11.43 -15.23 -5.92
N ASP A 275 10.42 -15.94 -5.45
CA ASP A 275 10.03 -17.25 -6.00
C ASP A 275 9.34 -17.13 -7.36
N ARG A 276 8.72 -16.00 -7.63
CA ARG A 276 7.96 -15.74 -8.83
C ARG A 276 8.85 -15.58 -10.06
N GLN A 277 8.58 -16.35 -11.12
CA GLN A 277 9.33 -16.33 -12.38
C GLN A 277 8.59 -15.67 -13.55
N GLU A 278 7.30 -15.36 -13.37
CA GLU A 278 6.49 -14.71 -14.40
C GLU A 278 6.78 -13.22 -14.47
N SER A 279 7.01 -12.72 -15.67
CA SER A 279 7.06 -11.28 -15.89
C SER A 279 5.66 -10.69 -15.92
N CYS A 280 5.27 -9.95 -14.88
CA CYS A 280 3.92 -9.44 -14.74
C CYS A 280 3.93 -8.13 -13.95
N LYS A 281 3.45 -7.04 -14.55
CA LYS A 281 3.33 -5.71 -13.94
C LYS A 281 4.63 -5.14 -13.36
N ALA A 282 4.76 -5.06 -12.04
CA ALA A 282 5.96 -4.58 -11.37
C ALA A 282 7.10 -5.62 -11.35
N HIS A 283 6.79 -6.84 -11.74
CA HIS A 283 7.73 -7.96 -11.76
C HIS A 283 8.18 -8.24 -13.18
N PHE A 284 9.48 -8.13 -13.49
CA PHE A 284 10.08 -8.32 -14.81
C PHE A 284 11.04 -9.50 -14.80
#